data_c6abaddf54fb146e9089ad4001a4fa4c
#
_entry.id   c6abaddf54fb146e9089ad4001a4fa4c
#
_cell.length_a   1.000
_cell.length_b   1.000
_cell.length_c   1.000
_cell.angle_alpha   90.00
_cell.angle_beta   90.00
_cell.angle_gamma   90.00
#
_symmetry.space_group_name_H-M   'P 1'
#
loop_
_entity.id
_entity.type
_entity.pdbx_description
1 polymer ?
#
loop_
_entity_poly.entity_id
_entity_poly.type
_entity_poly.pdbx_seq_one_letter_code
_entity_poly.pdbx_strand_id
1 'polypeptide(L)'
;VQSNPTWSPDGEYVVFARTRVYEKESIANATSILLDEHDVPEFIEDNEPFKFDLYRVPFNQGRGGAAEPIEGASHNDMSNFFAKFSPDGKWIVFTMAENYMLLMPDSELYIIPAEGGEARRLRANTPRMNSWHSFSSNGRWLVFSSKANTPYTQLFLTHIDDQGRSTPPVVLDRFTGTYGAANIPEFVPLPADAIAEIREQFLDAYSFLRAGMANERTGNYPAAVKAYDRGLAVEPENVELLNAKGFALFQQGLSEQAVVPLQKAIDVDPTHWKSHNNMALASLDLGELEVAEAHYRESLAIEPQAAIYNDLGFVLARQGLPHEAADMYRKSLEL
;
A
#
# COMPACT_ATOMS: atom_id res chain seq x y z
N VAL A 1 -7.53 5.76 19.51
CA VAL A 1 -7.67 5.28 18.12
C VAL A 1 -8.63 4.10 18.10
N GLN A 2 -9.50 4.02 17.09
CA GLN A 2 -10.45 2.93 16.87
C GLN A 2 -10.26 2.42 15.45
N SER A 3 -10.30 1.10 15.25
CA SER A 3 -9.99 0.47 13.98
C SER A 3 -10.73 -0.84 13.76
N ASN A 4 -10.82 -1.27 12.50
CA ASN A 4 -11.29 -2.59 12.07
C ASN A 4 -12.69 -2.98 12.60
N PRO A 5 -13.73 -2.16 12.34
CA PRO A 5 -15.08 -2.49 12.75
C PRO A 5 -15.62 -3.71 11.98
N THR A 6 -16.36 -4.55 12.69
CA THR A 6 -17.12 -5.67 12.12
C THR A 6 -18.51 -5.74 12.72
N TRP A 7 -19.50 -6.07 11.90
CA TRP A 7 -20.89 -6.23 12.32
C TRP A 7 -21.14 -7.65 12.83
N SER A 8 -21.94 -7.75 13.88
CA SER A 8 -22.57 -9.04 14.21
C SER A 8 -23.53 -9.46 13.08
N PRO A 9 -23.68 -10.76 12.81
CA PRO A 9 -24.52 -11.23 11.69
C PRO A 9 -26.00 -10.84 11.81
N ASP A 10 -26.51 -10.62 13.03
CA ASP A 10 -27.86 -10.13 13.31
C ASP A 10 -28.01 -8.60 13.15
N GLY A 11 -26.88 -7.87 12.98
CA GLY A 11 -26.86 -6.41 12.87
C GLY A 11 -27.09 -5.66 14.19
N GLU A 12 -27.06 -6.33 15.32
CA GLU A 12 -27.34 -5.74 16.63
C GLU A 12 -26.13 -5.01 17.22
N TYR A 13 -24.92 -5.46 16.88
CA TYR A 13 -23.68 -4.95 17.46
C TYR A 13 -22.61 -4.65 16.38
N VAL A 14 -21.72 -3.74 16.74
CA VAL A 14 -20.45 -3.52 16.04
C VAL A 14 -19.32 -3.84 17.01
N VAL A 15 -18.38 -4.68 16.59
CA VAL A 15 -17.12 -4.94 17.31
C VAL A 15 -15.99 -4.20 16.64
N PHE A 16 -15.10 -3.59 17.42
CA PHE A 16 -13.96 -2.83 16.91
C PHE A 16 -12.78 -2.91 17.86
N ALA A 17 -11.58 -2.71 17.33
CA ALA A 17 -10.37 -2.59 18.13
C ALA A 17 -10.20 -1.14 18.61
N ARG A 18 -9.85 -0.96 19.89
CA ARG A 18 -9.63 0.35 20.51
C ARG A 18 -8.35 0.30 21.34
N THR A 19 -7.48 1.30 21.15
CA THR A 19 -6.33 1.53 22.02
C THR A 19 -6.61 2.59 23.08
N ARG A 20 -5.76 2.67 24.07
CA ARG A 20 -5.75 3.77 25.05
C ARG A 20 -5.59 5.11 24.35
N VAL A 21 -6.01 6.18 24.98
CA VAL A 21 -5.72 7.54 24.52
C VAL A 21 -4.23 7.79 24.78
N TYR A 22 -3.47 8.04 23.73
CA TYR A 22 -2.10 8.50 23.83
C TYR A 22 -2.14 10.03 23.92
N GLU A 23 -1.68 10.55 25.06
CA GLU A 23 -1.49 11.98 25.29
C GLU A 23 -0.07 12.38 24.83
N LYS A 24 0.24 12.16 23.56
CA LYS A 24 1.47 12.68 22.96
C LYS A 24 1.16 13.96 22.20
N GLU A 25 2.03 14.93 22.31
CA GLU A 25 1.85 16.27 21.74
C GLU A 25 1.80 16.21 20.21
N SER A 26 2.55 15.30 19.59
CA SER A 26 2.53 14.99 18.17
C SER A 26 1.16 14.51 17.67
N ILE A 27 0.45 13.68 18.47
CA ILE A 27 -0.89 13.17 18.13
C ILE A 27 -1.97 14.21 18.41
N ALA A 28 -1.85 14.96 19.50
CA ALA A 28 -2.82 15.97 19.90
C ALA A 28 -2.95 17.10 18.87
N ASN A 29 -1.85 17.41 18.18
CA ASN A 29 -1.78 18.45 17.16
C ASN A 29 -1.82 17.91 15.71
N ALA A 30 -1.91 16.59 15.52
CA ALA A 30 -1.94 16.00 14.18
C ALA A 30 -3.18 16.42 13.40
N THR A 31 -2.96 17.03 12.25
CA THR A 31 -4.01 17.39 11.27
C THR A 31 -4.33 16.26 10.30
N SER A 32 -3.55 15.17 10.35
CA SER A 32 -3.66 13.97 9.53
C SER A 32 -3.82 12.72 10.40
N ILE A 33 -4.54 11.73 9.90
CA ILE A 33 -4.60 10.38 10.49
C ILE A 33 -3.33 9.56 10.24
N LEU A 34 -2.44 10.04 9.37
CA LEU A 34 -1.12 9.46 9.13
C LEU A 34 -0.11 10.25 9.96
N LEU A 35 0.72 9.53 10.71
CA LEU A 35 1.85 10.12 11.42
C LEU A 35 2.88 10.62 10.40
N ASP A 36 3.47 11.77 10.67
CA ASP A 36 4.58 12.28 9.89
C ASP A 36 5.83 11.42 10.11
N GLU A 37 6.76 11.43 9.17
CA GLU A 37 8.03 10.69 9.27
C GLU A 37 8.82 11.06 10.54
N HIS A 38 8.67 12.28 11.03
CA HIS A 38 9.29 12.78 12.25
C HIS A 38 8.64 12.26 13.54
N ASP A 39 7.39 11.82 13.49
CA ASP A 39 6.66 11.31 14.66
C ASP A 39 6.87 9.80 14.87
N VAL A 40 7.29 9.08 13.82
CA VAL A 40 7.51 7.62 13.87
C VAL A 40 8.59 7.20 14.87
N PRO A 41 9.75 7.88 14.99
CA PRO A 41 10.79 7.54 15.98
C PRO A 41 10.27 7.55 17.40
N GLU A 42 9.39 8.48 17.78
CA GLU A 42 8.81 8.59 19.11
C GLU A 42 8.07 7.31 19.56
N PHE A 43 7.44 6.60 18.60
CA PHE A 43 6.77 5.33 18.88
C PHE A 43 7.73 4.14 18.89
N ILE A 44 8.83 4.20 18.13
CA ILE A 44 9.81 3.12 18.04
C ILE A 44 10.84 3.18 19.16
N GLU A 45 11.33 4.37 19.48
CA GLU A 45 12.43 4.57 20.44
C GLU A 45 11.95 4.51 21.89
N ASP A 46 10.77 5.02 22.21
CA ASP A 46 10.21 5.00 23.58
C ASP A 46 9.77 3.60 24.02
N ASN A 47 9.72 2.62 23.13
CA ASN A 47 9.34 1.24 23.39
C ASN A 47 8.00 1.10 24.17
N GLU A 48 7.13 2.11 24.06
CA GLU A 48 5.83 2.07 24.72
C GLU A 48 4.91 1.05 24.05
N PRO A 49 4.29 0.16 24.83
CA PRO A 49 3.39 -0.85 24.27
C PRO A 49 2.14 -0.19 23.70
N PHE A 50 1.92 -0.36 22.40
CA PHE A 50 0.73 0.12 21.71
C PHE A 50 -0.23 -1.06 21.51
N LYS A 51 -1.14 -1.24 22.47
CA LYS A 51 -2.04 -2.40 22.53
C LYS A 51 -3.47 -2.02 22.24
N PHE A 52 -4.18 -2.91 21.56
CA PHE A 52 -5.59 -2.78 21.27
C PHE A 52 -6.40 -3.79 22.08
N ASP A 53 -7.56 -3.36 22.50
CA ASP A 53 -8.60 -4.17 23.14
C ASP A 53 -9.82 -4.22 22.22
N LEU A 54 -10.53 -5.34 22.21
CA LEU A 54 -11.79 -5.47 21.46
C LEU A 54 -12.96 -4.96 22.31
N TYR A 55 -13.72 -4.06 21.73
CA TYR A 55 -14.96 -3.53 22.29
C TYR A 55 -16.13 -3.84 21.41
N ARG A 56 -17.30 -4.00 21.99
CA ARG A 56 -18.58 -4.03 21.29
C ARG A 56 -19.43 -2.81 21.65
N VAL A 57 -20.21 -2.35 20.70
CA VAL A 57 -21.19 -1.28 20.86
C VAL A 57 -22.51 -1.69 20.23
N PRO A 58 -23.68 -1.52 20.91
CA PRO A 58 -24.95 -1.82 20.29
C PRO A 58 -25.25 -0.81 19.17
N PHE A 59 -25.84 -1.29 18.07
CA PHE A 59 -26.22 -0.43 16.95
C PHE A 59 -27.43 0.46 17.27
N ASN A 60 -28.44 -0.10 17.93
CA ASN A 60 -29.60 0.65 18.39
C ASN A 60 -30.25 1.52 17.31
N GLN A 61 -30.43 0.98 16.10
CA GLN A 61 -30.97 1.72 14.94
C GLN A 61 -30.18 3.01 14.61
N GLY A 62 -28.85 2.94 14.72
CA GLY A 62 -27.95 4.07 14.45
C GLY A 62 -27.75 5.02 15.64
N ARG A 63 -28.43 4.83 16.78
CA ARG A 63 -28.25 5.66 17.99
C ARG A 63 -27.01 5.28 18.79
N GLY A 64 -26.49 4.07 18.56
CA GLY A 64 -25.33 3.55 19.29
C GLY A 64 -25.63 3.28 20.76
N GLY A 65 -24.57 3.25 21.58
CA GLY A 65 -24.65 3.02 23.02
C GLY A 65 -23.26 3.13 23.66
N ALA A 66 -23.16 2.71 24.92
CA ALA A 66 -21.88 2.57 25.60
C ALA A 66 -21.09 1.43 24.97
N ALA A 67 -19.80 1.66 24.68
CA ALA A 67 -18.92 0.61 24.23
C ALA A 67 -18.44 -0.21 25.43
N GLU A 68 -18.60 -1.52 25.37
CA GLU A 68 -18.21 -2.46 26.42
C GLU A 68 -17.02 -3.32 25.97
N PRO A 69 -16.00 -3.54 26.82
CA PRO A 69 -14.90 -4.43 26.50
C PRO A 69 -15.40 -5.87 26.38
N ILE A 70 -14.85 -6.65 25.44
CA ILE A 70 -15.16 -8.08 25.29
C ILE A 70 -14.26 -8.85 26.26
N GLU A 71 -14.86 -9.53 27.24
CA GLU A 71 -14.15 -10.38 28.19
C GLU A 71 -13.28 -11.41 27.45
N GLY A 72 -12.01 -11.54 27.85
CA GLY A 72 -11.03 -12.45 27.22
C GLY A 72 -10.33 -11.92 25.95
N ALA A 73 -10.88 -10.85 25.33
CA ALA A 73 -10.26 -10.15 24.22
C ALA A 73 -9.99 -8.67 24.52
N SER A 74 -10.00 -8.32 25.80
CA SER A 74 -9.70 -6.99 26.33
C SER A 74 -9.00 -7.11 27.67
N HIS A 75 -8.14 -6.12 27.98
CA HIS A 75 -7.43 -6.01 29.26
C HIS A 75 -6.62 -7.27 29.64
N ASN A 76 -6.15 -8.01 28.65
CA ASN A 76 -5.37 -9.24 28.80
C ASN A 76 -3.86 -9.02 28.57
N ASP A 77 -3.42 -7.77 28.60
CA ASP A 77 -2.04 -7.33 28.36
C ASP A 77 -1.47 -7.71 26.97
N MET A 78 -2.35 -8.01 26.03
CA MET A 78 -2.03 -8.29 24.64
C MET A 78 -2.69 -7.25 23.73
N SER A 79 -2.30 -7.22 22.48
CA SER A 79 -2.95 -6.43 21.43
C SER A 79 -3.93 -7.33 20.68
N ASN A 80 -5.22 -6.98 20.69
CA ASN A 80 -6.33 -7.76 20.13
C ASN A 80 -6.98 -6.97 18.99
N PHE A 81 -7.02 -7.53 17.78
CA PHE A 81 -7.47 -6.81 16.58
C PHE A 81 -8.04 -7.73 15.49
N PHE A 82 -8.59 -7.15 14.43
CA PHE A 82 -9.19 -7.85 13.28
C PHE A 82 -10.26 -8.87 13.67
N ALA A 83 -11.19 -8.48 14.55
CA ALA A 83 -12.30 -9.34 14.90
C ALA A 83 -13.21 -9.64 13.69
N LYS A 84 -13.62 -10.90 13.54
CA LYS A 84 -14.61 -11.35 12.55
C LYS A 84 -15.56 -12.32 13.19
N PHE A 85 -16.87 -12.07 13.05
CA PHE A 85 -17.88 -13.02 13.50
C PHE A 85 -17.96 -14.25 12.60
N SER A 86 -18.25 -15.42 13.18
CA SER A 86 -18.79 -16.53 12.41
C SER A 86 -20.16 -16.17 11.85
N PRO A 87 -20.57 -16.67 10.67
CA PRO A 87 -21.87 -16.34 10.07
C PRO A 87 -23.08 -16.71 10.91
N ASP A 88 -22.95 -17.71 11.81
CA ASP A 88 -23.99 -18.11 12.76
C ASP A 88 -24.02 -17.25 14.03
N GLY A 89 -23.11 -16.28 14.16
CA GLY A 89 -23.04 -15.36 15.30
C GLY A 89 -22.51 -15.95 16.60
N LYS A 90 -22.08 -17.22 16.63
CA LYS A 90 -21.65 -17.88 17.87
C LYS A 90 -20.24 -17.54 18.30
N TRP A 91 -19.37 -17.26 17.34
CA TRP A 91 -17.93 -17.10 17.53
C TRP A 91 -17.41 -15.79 16.98
N ILE A 92 -16.38 -15.28 17.62
CA ILE A 92 -15.51 -14.25 17.07
C ILE A 92 -14.10 -14.84 16.92
N VAL A 93 -13.53 -14.78 15.73
CA VAL A 93 -12.10 -15.00 15.51
C VAL A 93 -11.42 -13.65 15.45
N PHE A 94 -10.29 -13.52 16.11
CA PHE A 94 -9.50 -12.29 16.13
C PHE A 94 -8.00 -12.61 16.14
N THR A 95 -7.20 -11.60 15.86
CA THR A 95 -5.73 -11.69 15.93
C THR A 95 -5.26 -11.13 17.25
N MET A 96 -4.31 -11.82 17.89
CA MET A 96 -3.63 -11.40 19.11
C MET A 96 -2.13 -11.34 18.87
N ALA A 97 -1.47 -10.31 19.37
CA ALA A 97 -0.01 -10.12 19.33
C ALA A 97 0.46 -9.46 20.64
N GLU A 98 1.76 -9.48 20.91
CA GLU A 98 2.32 -8.80 22.09
C GLU A 98 2.14 -7.29 22.03
N ASN A 99 2.23 -6.72 20.81
CA ASN A 99 2.17 -5.28 20.60
C ASN A 99 1.64 -4.95 19.18
N TYR A 100 1.20 -3.70 18.91
CA TYR A 100 0.69 -3.18 17.63
C TYR A 100 -0.46 -3.99 17.01
N MET A 101 -0.69 -3.85 15.69
CA MET A 101 -1.76 -4.58 15.03
C MET A 101 -1.41 -5.15 13.64
N LEU A 102 -0.45 -4.62 12.91
CA LEU A 102 -0.19 -5.03 11.53
C LEU A 102 1.11 -5.80 11.40
N LEU A 103 1.07 -6.93 10.67
CA LEU A 103 2.23 -7.70 10.24
C LEU A 103 3.15 -8.18 11.38
N MET A 104 2.64 -8.27 12.61
CA MET A 104 3.45 -8.68 13.76
C MET A 104 3.88 -10.14 13.59
N PRO A 105 5.19 -10.45 13.77
CA PRO A 105 5.70 -11.80 13.59
C PRO A 105 5.11 -12.84 14.56
N ASP A 106 4.73 -12.38 15.74
CA ASP A 106 4.14 -13.16 16.85
C ASP A 106 2.61 -13.24 16.80
N SER A 107 1.98 -12.58 15.81
CA SER A 107 0.52 -12.55 15.74
C SER A 107 -0.08 -13.94 15.48
N GLU A 108 -1.09 -14.26 16.26
CA GLU A 108 -1.79 -15.54 16.26
C GLU A 108 -3.31 -15.35 16.23
N LEU A 109 -4.01 -16.34 15.67
CA LEU A 109 -5.47 -16.36 15.63
C LEU A 109 -6.04 -17.00 16.88
N TYR A 110 -6.98 -16.33 17.50
CA TYR A 110 -7.76 -16.79 18.64
C TYR A 110 -9.25 -16.81 18.31
N ILE A 111 -9.98 -17.66 18.98
CA ILE A 111 -11.44 -17.75 18.89
C ILE A 111 -12.06 -17.61 20.28
N ILE A 112 -13.18 -16.90 20.34
CA ILE A 112 -13.91 -16.62 21.56
C ILE A 112 -15.41 -16.72 21.30
N PRO A 113 -16.26 -17.10 22.27
CA PRO A 113 -17.69 -16.95 22.13
C PRO A 113 -18.08 -15.49 21.83
N ALA A 114 -19.10 -15.26 21.02
CA ALA A 114 -19.51 -13.90 20.63
C ALA A 114 -19.86 -13.01 21.83
N GLU A 115 -20.31 -13.63 22.93
CA GLU A 115 -20.64 -12.94 24.18
C GLU A 115 -19.41 -12.60 25.04
N GLY A 116 -18.23 -13.11 24.66
CA GLY A 116 -17.00 -13.04 25.45
C GLY A 116 -16.76 -14.30 26.26
N GLY A 117 -15.68 -14.31 27.05
CA GLY A 117 -15.27 -15.44 27.91
C GLY A 117 -13.84 -15.87 27.64
N GLU A 118 -13.55 -17.17 27.69
CA GLU A 118 -12.19 -17.69 27.50
C GLU A 118 -11.78 -17.69 26.03
N ALA A 119 -10.73 -16.91 25.69
CA ALA A 119 -10.12 -16.92 24.38
C ALA A 119 -9.24 -18.16 24.18
N ARG A 120 -9.49 -18.91 23.10
CA ARG A 120 -8.75 -20.14 22.79
C ARG A 120 -7.90 -19.93 21.53
N ARG A 121 -6.63 -20.28 21.63
CA ARG A 121 -5.72 -20.27 20.49
C ARG A 121 -6.17 -21.29 19.45
N LEU A 122 -6.25 -20.90 18.18
CA LEU A 122 -6.57 -21.83 17.10
C LEU A 122 -5.39 -22.76 16.80
N ARG A 123 -5.68 -24.04 16.56
CA ARG A 123 -4.70 -25.03 16.10
C ARG A 123 -4.19 -24.72 14.68
N ALA A 124 -4.92 -23.90 13.94
CA ALA A 124 -4.55 -23.46 12.60
C ALA A 124 -3.37 -22.51 12.55
N ASN A 125 -2.94 -21.95 13.68
CA ASN A 125 -1.80 -21.02 13.69
C ASN A 125 -0.54 -21.67 13.13
N THR A 126 0.15 -20.89 12.30
CA THR A 126 1.46 -21.22 11.74
C THR A 126 2.56 -20.59 12.60
N PRO A 127 3.85 -20.93 12.42
CA PRO A 127 4.93 -20.40 13.26
C PRO A 127 5.20 -18.90 13.14
N ARG A 128 4.67 -18.22 12.13
CA ARG A 128 4.92 -16.80 11.89
C ARG A 128 3.68 -16.09 11.41
N MET A 129 3.43 -14.91 11.94
CA MET A 129 2.41 -13.94 11.54
C MET A 129 1.15 -14.61 10.97
N ASN A 130 0.07 -14.63 11.74
CA ASN A 130 -1.23 -15.11 11.32
C ASN A 130 -2.23 -13.97 11.48
N SER A 131 -2.87 -13.55 10.39
CA SER A 131 -3.78 -12.41 10.43
C SER A 131 -4.71 -12.39 9.22
N TRP A 132 -5.50 -11.32 9.07
CA TRP A 132 -6.41 -11.09 7.93
C TRP A 132 -7.23 -12.32 7.56
N HIS A 133 -8.11 -12.69 8.44
CA HIS A 133 -8.93 -13.88 8.30
C HIS A 133 -10.36 -13.56 7.90
N SER A 134 -11.01 -14.51 7.22
CA SER A 134 -12.40 -14.44 6.81
C SER A 134 -13.06 -15.81 6.89
N PHE A 135 -14.34 -15.84 7.32
CA PHE A 135 -15.15 -17.05 7.32
C PHE A 135 -15.83 -17.27 5.97
N SER A 136 -15.94 -18.54 5.57
CA SER A 136 -16.88 -18.92 4.52
C SER A 136 -18.33 -18.69 4.98
N SER A 137 -19.24 -18.47 4.03
CA SER A 137 -20.66 -18.19 4.31
C SER A 137 -21.37 -19.29 5.13
N ASN A 138 -20.89 -20.53 5.08
CA ASN A 138 -21.41 -21.64 5.89
C ASN A 138 -20.76 -21.77 7.27
N GLY A 139 -19.82 -20.85 7.61
CA GLY A 139 -19.12 -20.81 8.90
C GLY A 139 -18.13 -21.94 9.16
N ARG A 140 -17.92 -22.86 8.21
CA ARG A 140 -17.10 -24.07 8.40
C ARG A 140 -15.64 -23.91 7.99
N TRP A 141 -15.32 -22.89 7.19
CA TRP A 141 -13.97 -22.66 6.71
C TRP A 141 -13.51 -21.26 7.10
N LEU A 142 -12.26 -21.19 7.50
CA LEU A 142 -11.57 -19.93 7.76
C LEU A 142 -10.35 -19.85 6.84
N VAL A 143 -10.28 -18.81 6.03
CA VAL A 143 -9.08 -18.45 5.27
C VAL A 143 -8.34 -17.35 6.02
N PHE A 144 -7.01 -17.40 6.01
CA PHE A 144 -6.18 -16.38 6.64
C PHE A 144 -4.83 -16.24 5.94
N SER A 145 -4.15 -15.13 6.21
CA SER A 145 -2.81 -14.86 5.68
C SER A 145 -1.73 -15.18 6.70
N SER A 146 -0.63 -15.79 6.25
CA SER A 146 0.55 -16.05 7.08
C SER A 146 1.86 -15.92 6.30
N LYS A 147 2.95 -15.65 7.03
CA LYS A 147 4.34 -15.63 6.53
C LYS A 147 5.12 -16.90 6.90
N ALA A 148 4.44 -18.03 7.06
CA ALA A 148 5.07 -19.29 7.53
C ALA A 148 6.22 -19.76 6.65
N ASN A 149 6.06 -19.71 5.32
CA ASN A 149 6.97 -20.34 4.37
C ASN A 149 7.86 -19.35 3.62
N THR A 150 7.45 -18.07 3.50
CA THR A 150 8.15 -17.05 2.72
C THR A 150 8.12 -15.70 3.44
N PRO A 151 8.96 -14.72 3.06
CA PRO A 151 8.84 -13.34 3.54
C PRO A 151 7.52 -12.66 3.16
N TYR A 152 6.86 -13.18 2.11
CA TYR A 152 5.55 -12.70 1.66
C TYR A 152 4.43 -13.49 2.33
N THR A 153 3.29 -12.86 2.51
CA THR A 153 2.09 -13.54 3.00
C THR A 153 1.54 -14.52 1.97
N GLN A 154 1.17 -15.69 2.45
CA GLN A 154 0.46 -16.72 1.69
C GLN A 154 -0.90 -16.98 2.33
N LEU A 155 -1.85 -17.49 1.54
CA LEU A 155 -3.16 -17.88 2.04
C LEU A 155 -3.15 -19.29 2.59
N PHE A 156 -3.77 -19.44 3.75
CA PHE A 156 -3.99 -20.72 4.42
C PHE A 156 -5.47 -20.94 4.68
N LEU A 157 -5.91 -22.19 4.63
CA LEU A 157 -7.28 -22.59 4.87
C LEU A 157 -7.32 -23.56 6.02
N THR A 158 -8.31 -23.42 6.92
CA THR A 158 -8.61 -24.37 8.00
C THR A 158 -10.11 -24.60 8.10
N HIS A 159 -10.48 -25.79 8.57
CA HIS A 159 -11.86 -26.09 8.93
C HIS A 159 -12.11 -25.70 10.39
N ILE A 160 -13.27 -25.10 10.67
CA ILE A 160 -13.76 -24.76 12.01
C ILE A 160 -15.02 -25.61 12.27
N ASP A 161 -15.04 -26.36 13.37
CA ASP A 161 -16.20 -27.14 13.76
C ASP A 161 -17.21 -26.33 14.59
N ASP A 162 -18.37 -26.93 14.88
CA ASP A 162 -19.46 -26.28 15.64
C ASP A 162 -19.06 -25.89 17.09
N GLN A 163 -17.94 -26.42 17.60
CA GLN A 163 -17.37 -26.07 18.90
C GLN A 163 -16.23 -25.05 18.80
N GLY A 164 -16.01 -24.47 17.62
CA GLY A 164 -14.95 -23.48 17.36
C GLY A 164 -13.55 -24.09 17.35
N ARG A 165 -13.40 -25.41 17.14
CA ARG A 165 -12.07 -26.03 17.03
C ARG A 165 -11.60 -26.01 15.59
N SER A 166 -10.35 -25.63 15.37
CA SER A 166 -9.74 -25.62 14.04
C SER A 166 -8.93 -26.87 13.73
N THR A 167 -8.87 -27.26 12.46
CA THR A 167 -7.89 -28.23 11.95
C THR A 167 -6.51 -27.58 11.78
N PRO A 168 -5.42 -28.36 11.59
CA PRO A 168 -4.17 -27.80 11.08
C PRO A 168 -4.39 -27.06 9.74
N PRO A 169 -3.62 -26.01 9.45
CA PRO A 169 -3.81 -25.22 8.26
C PRO A 169 -3.29 -25.93 7.01
N VAL A 170 -3.91 -25.65 5.87
CA VAL A 170 -3.47 -26.07 4.55
C VAL A 170 -3.13 -24.82 3.74
N VAL A 171 -1.93 -24.75 3.17
CA VAL A 171 -1.53 -23.67 2.29
C VAL A 171 -2.27 -23.75 0.95
N LEU A 172 -2.72 -22.60 0.45
CA LEU A 172 -3.38 -22.47 -0.85
C LEU A 172 -2.37 -22.03 -1.93
N ASP A 173 -1.47 -22.92 -2.31
CA ASP A 173 -0.34 -22.62 -3.21
C ASP A 173 -0.76 -21.97 -4.53
N ARG A 174 -1.90 -22.35 -5.09
CA ARG A 174 -2.39 -21.83 -6.36
C ARG A 174 -2.80 -20.35 -6.32
N PHE A 175 -2.99 -19.80 -5.12
CA PHE A 175 -3.35 -18.40 -4.91
C PHE A 175 -2.15 -17.55 -4.48
N THR A 176 -0.95 -18.12 -4.55
CA THR A 176 0.27 -17.44 -4.11
C THR A 176 1.16 -17.16 -5.33
N GLY A 177 1.47 -15.91 -5.58
CA GLY A 177 2.44 -15.51 -6.59
C GLY A 177 3.88 -15.64 -6.07
N THR A 178 4.84 -15.86 -6.95
CA THR A 178 6.26 -16.02 -6.59
C THR A 178 6.85 -14.73 -5.98
N TYR A 179 6.30 -13.57 -6.32
CA TYR A 179 6.79 -12.24 -5.92
C TYR A 179 5.69 -11.32 -5.38
N GLY A 180 4.59 -11.89 -4.90
CA GLY A 180 3.45 -11.15 -4.42
C GLY A 180 2.98 -11.63 -3.05
N ALA A 181 2.55 -10.68 -2.20
CA ALA A 181 1.89 -10.98 -0.96
C ALA A 181 0.39 -11.19 -1.19
N ALA A 182 -0.16 -12.29 -0.67
CA ALA A 182 -1.59 -12.55 -0.65
C ALA A 182 -2.16 -12.08 0.68
N ASN A 183 -2.79 -10.91 0.68
CA ASN A 183 -3.34 -10.27 1.87
C ASN A 183 -4.86 -10.22 1.82
N ILE A 184 -5.48 -10.10 2.98
CA ILE A 184 -6.91 -9.79 3.19
C ILE A 184 -7.82 -10.71 2.33
N PRO A 185 -7.77 -12.04 2.56
CA PRO A 185 -8.65 -12.95 1.85
C PRO A 185 -10.10 -12.77 2.30
N GLU A 186 -11.02 -12.77 1.36
CA GLU A 186 -12.46 -12.73 1.65
C GLU A 186 -13.19 -13.85 0.89
N PHE A 187 -14.12 -14.53 1.58
CA PHE A 187 -15.06 -15.41 0.91
C PHE A 187 -16.22 -14.59 0.35
N VAL A 188 -16.62 -14.92 -0.86
CA VAL A 188 -17.83 -14.35 -1.47
C VAL A 188 -18.93 -15.41 -1.53
N PRO A 189 -20.16 -15.10 -1.06
CA PRO A 189 -21.28 -16.05 -1.02
C PRO A 189 -21.94 -16.16 -2.42
N LEU A 190 -21.15 -16.49 -3.42
CA LEU A 190 -21.59 -16.65 -4.81
C LEU A 190 -21.35 -18.08 -5.27
N PRO A 191 -22.15 -18.59 -6.23
CA PRO A 191 -21.82 -19.81 -6.96
C PRO A 191 -20.44 -19.72 -7.62
N ALA A 192 -19.73 -20.86 -7.74
CA ALA A 192 -18.36 -20.89 -8.24
C ALA A 192 -18.21 -20.35 -9.70
N ASP A 193 -19.28 -20.35 -10.46
CA ASP A 193 -19.37 -19.88 -11.85
C ASP A 193 -19.94 -18.45 -12.00
N ALA A 194 -20.31 -17.82 -10.88
CA ALA A 194 -20.88 -16.47 -10.90
C ALA A 194 -19.86 -15.38 -11.23
N ILE A 195 -18.56 -15.65 -10.99
CA ILE A 195 -17.48 -14.73 -11.31
C ILE A 195 -16.90 -15.13 -12.67
N ALA A 196 -17.42 -14.51 -13.71
CA ALA A 196 -16.93 -14.74 -15.07
C ALA A 196 -15.60 -14.03 -15.34
N GLU A 197 -15.37 -12.89 -14.72
CA GLU A 197 -14.17 -12.07 -14.89
C GLU A 197 -13.88 -11.28 -13.62
N ILE A 198 -12.61 -11.25 -13.20
CA ILE A 198 -12.14 -10.32 -12.17
C ILE A 198 -11.53 -9.11 -12.88
N ARG A 199 -12.25 -8.00 -12.88
CA ARG A 199 -11.70 -6.72 -13.33
C ARG A 199 -10.98 -6.07 -12.18
N GLU A 200 -9.68 -5.85 -12.33
CA GLU A 200 -8.86 -5.10 -11.36
C GLU A 200 -9.20 -3.59 -11.44
N GLN A 201 -10.46 -3.24 -11.13
CA GLN A 201 -10.91 -1.84 -11.13
C GLN A 201 -10.48 -1.06 -9.89
N PHE A 202 -9.79 -1.71 -8.94
CA PHE A 202 -9.33 -1.07 -7.71
C PHE A 202 -7.96 -0.39 -7.84
N LEU A 203 -7.27 -0.59 -8.96
CA LEU A 203 -6.02 0.10 -9.21
C LEU A 203 -6.32 1.32 -10.08
N ASP A 204 -6.33 2.48 -9.47
CA ASP A 204 -6.33 3.77 -10.14
C ASP A 204 -4.97 4.03 -10.84
N ALA A 205 -4.90 5.07 -11.64
CA ALA A 205 -3.68 5.45 -12.32
C ALA A 205 -2.52 5.71 -11.34
N TYR A 206 -2.83 6.24 -10.15
CA TYR A 206 -1.86 6.49 -9.10
C TYR A 206 -1.25 5.22 -8.51
N SER A 207 -2.04 4.15 -8.35
CA SER A 207 -1.54 2.84 -7.90
C SER A 207 -0.53 2.26 -8.87
N PHE A 208 -0.77 2.39 -10.18
CA PHE A 208 0.17 1.98 -11.22
C PHE A 208 1.42 2.86 -11.27
N LEU A 209 1.28 4.17 -11.05
CA LEU A 209 2.41 5.08 -10.93
C LEU A 209 3.34 4.63 -9.79
N ARG A 210 2.79 4.38 -8.60
CA ARG A 210 3.56 3.89 -7.44
C ARG A 210 4.24 2.55 -7.71
N ALA A 211 3.55 1.62 -8.35
CA ALA A 211 4.11 0.31 -8.71
C ALA A 211 5.28 0.45 -9.70
N GLY A 212 5.17 1.35 -10.67
CA GLY A 212 6.23 1.67 -11.61
C GLY A 212 7.45 2.29 -10.90
N MET A 213 7.24 3.30 -10.08
CA MET A 213 8.30 3.95 -9.29
C MET A 213 9.01 2.97 -8.34
N ALA A 214 8.30 1.99 -7.79
CA ALA A 214 8.92 0.94 -6.97
C ALA A 214 9.85 0.04 -7.78
N ASN A 215 9.50 -0.27 -9.03
CA ASN A 215 10.37 -1.01 -9.97
C ASN A 215 11.57 -0.16 -10.40
N GLU A 216 11.41 1.13 -10.65
CA GLU A 216 12.53 2.04 -10.97
C GLU A 216 13.57 2.08 -9.86
N ARG A 217 13.17 2.15 -8.60
CA ARG A 217 14.10 2.15 -7.45
C ARG A 217 14.99 0.89 -7.39
N THR A 218 14.52 -0.20 -7.96
CA THR A 218 15.29 -1.45 -8.08
C THR A 218 16.00 -1.61 -9.43
N GLY A 219 15.94 -0.60 -10.30
CA GLY A 219 16.51 -0.66 -11.64
C GLY A 219 15.73 -1.54 -12.62
N ASN A 220 14.54 -2.02 -12.25
CA ASN A 220 13.72 -2.86 -13.12
C ASN A 220 12.81 -2.01 -14.02
N TYR A 221 13.44 -1.24 -14.90
CA TYR A 221 12.74 -0.33 -15.84
C TYR A 221 11.75 -1.03 -16.78
N PRO A 222 12.02 -2.26 -17.28
CA PRO A 222 11.01 -2.97 -18.09
C PRO A 222 9.72 -3.27 -17.33
N ALA A 223 9.80 -3.59 -16.04
CA ALA A 223 8.62 -3.79 -15.20
C ALA A 223 7.93 -2.46 -14.85
N ALA A 224 8.70 -1.39 -14.69
CA ALA A 224 8.16 -0.04 -14.50
C ALA A 224 7.33 0.40 -15.71
N VAL A 225 7.85 0.25 -16.94
CA VAL A 225 7.11 0.58 -18.18
C VAL A 225 5.80 -0.20 -18.27
N LYS A 226 5.80 -1.52 -17.95
CA LYS A 226 4.55 -2.31 -17.92
C LYS A 226 3.53 -1.78 -16.91
N ALA A 227 3.98 -1.32 -15.75
CA ALA A 227 3.09 -0.72 -14.76
C ALA A 227 2.51 0.60 -15.27
N TYR A 228 3.33 1.46 -15.87
CA TYR A 228 2.88 2.73 -16.45
C TYR A 228 1.92 2.52 -17.61
N ASP A 229 2.15 1.52 -18.47
CA ASP A 229 1.21 1.15 -19.54
C ASP A 229 -0.17 0.78 -19.01
N ARG A 230 -0.22 0.03 -17.89
CA ARG A 230 -1.49 -0.31 -17.22
C ARG A 230 -2.17 0.94 -16.66
N GLY A 231 -1.43 1.86 -16.07
CA GLY A 231 -1.94 3.14 -15.60
C GLY A 231 -2.50 3.99 -16.74
N LEU A 232 -1.80 4.06 -17.86
CA LEU A 232 -2.21 4.79 -19.06
C LEU A 232 -3.40 4.12 -19.78
N ALA A 233 -3.66 2.84 -19.57
CA ALA A 233 -4.88 2.20 -20.02
C ALA A 233 -6.11 2.66 -19.21
N VAL A 234 -5.93 3.12 -17.97
CA VAL A 234 -6.99 3.70 -17.12
C VAL A 234 -7.14 5.20 -17.39
N GLU A 235 -6.03 5.92 -17.43
CA GLU A 235 -5.97 7.38 -17.65
C GLU A 235 -4.97 7.70 -18.78
N PRO A 236 -5.42 7.70 -20.06
CA PRO A 236 -4.51 7.85 -21.22
C PRO A 236 -3.77 9.18 -21.32
N GLU A 237 -4.22 10.19 -20.60
CA GLU A 237 -3.66 11.56 -20.61
C GLU A 237 -3.05 11.94 -19.25
N ASN A 238 -2.77 10.97 -18.38
CA ASN A 238 -2.12 11.25 -17.11
C ASN A 238 -0.65 11.63 -17.33
N VAL A 239 -0.34 12.89 -17.10
CA VAL A 239 0.97 13.52 -17.39
C VAL A 239 2.10 12.85 -16.61
N GLU A 240 1.87 12.53 -15.33
CA GLU A 240 2.89 11.88 -14.49
C GLU A 240 3.23 10.48 -14.98
N LEU A 241 2.24 9.70 -15.41
CA LEU A 241 2.45 8.37 -15.98
C LEU A 241 3.17 8.44 -17.33
N LEU A 242 2.80 9.39 -18.19
CA LEU A 242 3.44 9.60 -19.49
C LEU A 242 4.91 9.98 -19.30
N ASN A 243 5.18 10.94 -18.42
CA ASN A 243 6.54 11.38 -18.08
C ASN A 243 7.37 10.23 -17.48
N ALA A 244 6.83 9.51 -16.49
CA ALA A 244 7.52 8.40 -15.85
C ALA A 244 7.82 7.25 -16.85
N LYS A 245 6.88 6.93 -17.75
CA LYS A 245 7.12 5.96 -18.81
C LYS A 245 8.26 6.41 -19.74
N GLY A 246 8.27 7.69 -20.15
CA GLY A 246 9.33 8.24 -20.97
C GLY A 246 10.69 8.14 -20.30
N PHE A 247 10.78 8.52 -19.04
CA PHE A 247 12.00 8.40 -18.24
C PHE A 247 12.46 6.93 -18.12
N ALA A 248 11.57 6.00 -17.83
CA ALA A 248 11.91 4.59 -17.73
C ALA A 248 12.37 3.96 -19.05
N LEU A 249 11.85 4.43 -20.19
CA LEU A 249 12.34 4.04 -21.51
C LEU A 249 13.73 4.62 -21.80
N PHE A 250 13.96 5.89 -21.48
CA PHE A 250 15.28 6.52 -21.57
C PHE A 250 16.32 5.75 -20.75
N GLN A 251 16.01 5.40 -19.52
CA GLN A 251 16.92 4.62 -18.65
C GLN A 251 17.26 3.21 -19.19
N GLN A 252 16.44 2.68 -20.09
CA GLN A 252 16.73 1.45 -20.83
C GLN A 252 17.58 1.66 -22.09
N GLY A 253 17.97 2.90 -22.41
CA GLY A 253 18.64 3.24 -23.66
C GLY A 253 17.69 3.25 -24.89
N LEU A 254 16.38 3.34 -24.66
CA LEU A 254 15.34 3.37 -25.69
C LEU A 254 14.87 4.80 -25.96
N SER A 255 15.82 5.72 -26.19
CA SER A 255 15.57 7.16 -26.27
C SER A 255 14.60 7.54 -27.38
N GLU A 256 14.65 6.89 -28.55
CA GLU A 256 13.65 7.07 -29.62
C GLU A 256 12.23 6.74 -29.16
N GLN A 257 12.06 5.68 -28.34
CA GLN A 257 10.75 5.29 -27.82
C GLN A 257 10.31 6.21 -26.68
N ALA A 258 11.24 6.79 -25.94
CA ALA A 258 10.96 7.71 -24.84
C ALA A 258 10.32 9.02 -25.32
N VAL A 259 10.70 9.51 -26.49
CA VAL A 259 10.19 10.76 -27.09
C VAL A 259 8.66 10.74 -27.21
N VAL A 260 8.06 9.59 -27.57
CA VAL A 260 6.61 9.51 -27.83
C VAL A 260 5.78 9.82 -26.57
N PRO A 261 5.96 9.15 -25.43
CA PRO A 261 5.20 9.48 -24.22
C PRO A 261 5.57 10.85 -23.65
N LEU A 262 6.82 11.30 -23.77
CA LEU A 262 7.25 12.60 -23.29
C LEU A 262 6.60 13.74 -24.10
N GLN A 263 6.54 13.62 -25.43
CA GLN A 263 5.83 14.58 -26.26
C GLN A 263 4.35 14.65 -25.89
N LYS A 264 3.71 13.48 -25.72
CA LYS A 264 2.31 13.45 -25.29
C LYS A 264 2.11 14.10 -23.92
N ALA A 265 3.05 13.94 -22.99
CA ALA A 265 2.98 14.59 -21.67
C ALA A 265 3.04 16.13 -21.82
N ILE A 266 3.93 16.63 -22.68
CA ILE A 266 4.07 18.07 -22.99
C ILE A 266 2.82 18.60 -23.71
N ASP A 267 2.25 17.83 -24.63
CA ASP A 267 1.03 18.22 -25.35
C ASP A 267 -0.16 18.37 -24.39
N VAL A 268 -0.25 17.50 -23.36
CA VAL A 268 -1.31 17.55 -22.33
C VAL A 268 -1.06 18.67 -21.33
N ASP A 269 0.17 18.81 -20.84
CA ASP A 269 0.57 19.88 -19.92
C ASP A 269 1.89 20.49 -20.35
N PRO A 270 1.85 21.60 -21.11
CA PRO A 270 3.05 22.32 -21.54
C PRO A 270 3.84 22.95 -20.37
N THR A 271 3.29 22.99 -19.15
CA THR A 271 3.95 23.55 -17.97
C THR A 271 4.59 22.49 -17.07
N HIS A 272 4.56 21.23 -17.48
CA HIS A 272 5.18 20.14 -16.73
C HIS A 272 6.68 20.09 -16.95
N TRP A 273 7.44 20.80 -16.13
CA TRP A 273 8.90 20.98 -16.28
C TRP A 273 9.68 19.65 -16.36
N LYS A 274 9.24 18.60 -15.65
CA LYS A 274 9.91 17.29 -15.69
C LYS A 274 9.84 16.63 -17.07
N SER A 275 8.71 16.80 -17.79
CA SER A 275 8.58 16.25 -19.14
C SER A 275 9.51 16.96 -20.11
N HIS A 276 9.67 18.27 -20.01
CA HIS A 276 10.66 19.01 -20.78
C HIS A 276 12.09 18.57 -20.45
N ASN A 277 12.42 18.41 -19.16
CA ASN A 277 13.74 17.92 -18.76
C ASN A 277 14.03 16.52 -19.32
N ASN A 278 13.09 15.58 -19.19
CA ASN A 278 13.27 14.22 -19.67
C ASN A 278 13.30 14.14 -21.22
N MET A 279 12.56 15.00 -21.91
CA MET A 279 12.67 15.16 -23.36
C MET A 279 14.06 15.65 -23.77
N ALA A 280 14.59 16.64 -23.06
CA ALA A 280 15.95 17.14 -23.31
C ALA A 280 17.00 16.03 -23.11
N LEU A 281 16.88 15.21 -22.05
CA LEU A 281 17.77 14.06 -21.84
C LEU A 281 17.70 13.04 -22.98
N ALA A 282 16.49 12.70 -23.42
CA ALA A 282 16.30 11.78 -24.54
C ALA A 282 16.87 12.34 -25.85
N SER A 283 16.62 13.62 -26.14
CA SER A 283 17.16 14.30 -27.34
C SER A 283 18.70 14.42 -27.31
N LEU A 284 19.27 14.66 -26.12
CA LEU A 284 20.73 14.68 -25.93
C LEU A 284 21.37 13.32 -26.24
N ASP A 285 20.75 12.23 -25.79
CA ASP A 285 21.21 10.86 -26.08
C ASP A 285 21.09 10.52 -27.58
N LEU A 286 20.08 11.07 -28.27
CA LEU A 286 19.90 10.96 -29.71
C LEU A 286 20.87 11.89 -30.52
N GLY A 287 21.61 12.78 -29.84
CA GLY A 287 22.51 13.72 -30.46
C GLY A 287 21.85 14.98 -31.03
N GLU A 288 20.55 15.18 -30.72
CA GLU A 288 19.76 16.33 -31.18
C GLU A 288 19.94 17.53 -30.25
N LEU A 289 21.15 18.14 -30.32
CA LEU A 289 21.60 19.15 -29.35
C LEU A 289 20.70 20.40 -29.30
N GLU A 290 20.20 20.86 -30.44
CA GLU A 290 19.33 22.04 -30.53
C GLU A 290 17.97 21.78 -29.88
N VAL A 291 17.42 20.54 -30.04
CA VAL A 291 16.17 20.14 -29.43
C VAL A 291 16.35 20.00 -27.91
N ALA A 292 17.46 19.39 -27.47
CA ALA A 292 17.81 19.27 -26.07
C ALA A 292 17.92 20.62 -25.37
N GLU A 293 18.61 21.57 -26.01
CA GLU A 293 18.74 22.95 -25.51
C GLU A 293 17.37 23.61 -25.32
N ALA A 294 16.52 23.54 -26.36
CA ALA A 294 15.20 24.17 -26.31
C ALA A 294 14.40 23.63 -25.11
N HIS A 295 14.35 22.31 -24.92
CA HIS A 295 13.59 21.72 -23.85
C HIS A 295 14.19 21.97 -22.47
N TYR A 296 15.52 22.02 -22.31
CA TYR A 296 16.12 22.45 -21.04
C TYR A 296 15.77 23.90 -20.71
N ARG A 297 15.76 24.80 -21.69
CA ARG A 297 15.37 26.20 -21.48
C ARG A 297 13.90 26.33 -21.05
N GLU A 298 13.00 25.57 -21.69
CA GLU A 298 11.58 25.51 -21.27
C GLU A 298 11.43 24.97 -19.85
N SER A 299 12.12 23.88 -19.53
CA SER A 299 12.10 23.31 -18.16
C SER A 299 12.55 24.33 -17.11
N LEU A 300 13.65 25.04 -17.38
CA LEU A 300 14.21 26.07 -16.49
C LEU A 300 13.35 27.35 -16.41
N ALA A 301 12.59 27.67 -17.44
CA ALA A 301 11.65 28.79 -17.44
C ALA A 301 10.46 28.50 -16.52
N ILE A 302 10.07 27.23 -16.38
CA ILE A 302 8.98 26.80 -15.51
C ILE A 302 9.50 26.63 -14.09
N GLU A 303 10.56 25.84 -13.90
CA GLU A 303 11.10 25.51 -12.59
C GLU A 303 12.65 25.52 -12.62
N PRO A 304 13.31 26.54 -12.07
CA PRO A 304 14.77 26.61 -12.02
C PRO A 304 15.36 25.51 -11.10
N GLN A 305 16.24 24.67 -11.66
CA GLN A 305 16.91 23.59 -10.97
C GLN A 305 18.42 23.60 -11.28
N ALA A 306 19.27 23.51 -10.25
CA ALA A 306 20.73 23.49 -10.39
C ALA A 306 21.21 22.38 -11.36
N ALA A 307 20.66 21.17 -11.25
CA ALA A 307 21.02 20.06 -12.12
C ALA A 307 20.71 20.34 -13.60
N ILE A 308 19.57 20.96 -13.90
CA ILE A 308 19.15 21.27 -15.28
C ILE A 308 20.02 22.40 -15.88
N TYR A 309 20.43 23.38 -15.06
CA TYR A 309 21.42 24.38 -15.54
C TYR A 309 22.77 23.75 -15.89
N ASN A 310 23.21 22.75 -15.09
CA ASN A 310 24.43 22.01 -15.42
C ASN A 310 24.29 21.22 -16.73
N ASP A 311 23.15 20.54 -16.94
CA ASP A 311 22.90 19.76 -18.15
C ASP A 311 22.79 20.67 -19.40
N LEU A 312 22.13 21.81 -19.28
CA LEU A 312 22.10 22.82 -20.34
C LEU A 312 23.51 23.36 -20.65
N GLY A 313 24.32 23.61 -19.61
CA GLY A 313 25.72 24.02 -19.80
C GLY A 313 26.53 22.96 -20.59
N PHE A 314 26.29 21.68 -20.31
CA PHE A 314 26.92 20.57 -21.06
C PHE A 314 26.47 20.55 -22.52
N VAL A 315 25.20 20.75 -22.84
CA VAL A 315 24.69 20.82 -24.22
C VAL A 315 25.32 22.00 -24.97
N LEU A 316 25.32 23.19 -24.36
CA LEU A 316 25.91 24.37 -24.96
C LEU A 316 27.42 24.23 -25.24
N ALA A 317 28.15 23.60 -24.33
CA ALA A 317 29.57 23.29 -24.56
C ALA A 317 29.77 22.35 -25.76
N ARG A 318 28.91 21.36 -25.94
CA ARG A 318 28.92 20.43 -27.09
C ARG A 318 28.57 21.12 -28.41
N GLN A 319 27.76 22.17 -28.38
CA GLN A 319 27.42 23.00 -29.52
C GLN A 319 28.55 24.02 -29.88
N GLY A 320 29.61 24.09 -29.06
CA GLY A 320 30.70 25.05 -29.28
C GLY A 320 30.42 26.46 -28.76
N LEU A 321 29.54 26.58 -27.76
CA LEU A 321 29.14 27.84 -27.12
C LEU A 321 29.71 27.97 -25.69
N PRO A 322 31.04 28.01 -25.49
CA PRO A 322 31.66 27.87 -24.17
C PRO A 322 31.34 29.02 -23.22
N HIS A 323 31.07 30.20 -23.71
CA HIS A 323 30.71 31.34 -22.88
C HIS A 323 29.34 31.18 -22.27
N GLU A 324 28.35 30.75 -23.06
CA GLU A 324 27.00 30.49 -22.59
C GLU A 324 26.99 29.28 -21.64
N ALA A 325 27.75 28.22 -21.94
CA ALA A 325 27.95 27.10 -21.07
C ALA A 325 28.47 27.50 -19.67
N ALA A 326 29.50 28.38 -19.64
CA ALA A 326 30.05 28.88 -18.39
C ALA A 326 29.03 29.68 -17.57
N ASP A 327 28.14 30.41 -18.23
CA ASP A 327 27.06 31.15 -17.57
C ASP A 327 26.04 30.19 -16.93
N MET A 328 25.69 29.09 -17.62
CA MET A 328 24.79 28.07 -17.07
C MET A 328 25.42 27.34 -15.89
N TYR A 329 26.68 26.94 -15.96
CA TYR A 329 27.40 26.34 -14.84
C TYR A 329 27.46 27.28 -13.62
N ARG A 330 27.62 28.59 -13.84
CA ARG A 330 27.59 29.56 -12.75
C ARG A 330 26.23 29.65 -12.08
N LYS A 331 25.15 29.67 -12.86
CA LYS A 331 23.78 29.62 -12.33
C LYS A 331 23.51 28.35 -11.57
N SER A 332 24.03 27.20 -12.02
CA SER A 332 23.93 25.92 -11.31
C SER A 332 24.60 25.96 -9.93
N LEU A 333 25.66 26.75 -9.74
CA LEU A 333 26.37 26.89 -8.48
C LEU A 333 25.74 27.92 -7.52
N GLU A 334 24.88 28.81 -8.05
CA GLU A 334 24.17 29.84 -7.28
C GLU A 334 22.88 29.32 -6.63
N LEU A 335 22.35 28.18 -7.09
CA LEU A 335 21.17 27.47 -6.54
C LEU A 335 21.57 26.34 -5.61
#